data_42c5a330d8fd5d2118f024220522633c
#
_entry.id   42c5a330d8fd5d2118f024220522633c
#
_cell.length_a   1.000
_cell.length_b   1.000
_cell.length_c   1.000
_cell.angle_alpha   90.00
_cell.angle_beta   90.00
_cell.angle_gamma   90.00
#
_symmetry.space_group_name_H-M   'P 1'
#
loop_
_entity.id
_entity.type
_entity.pdbx_description
1 polymer ?
#
loop_
_entity_poly.entity_id
_entity_poly.type
_entity_poly.pdbx_seq_one_letter_code
_entity_poly.pdbx_strand_id
1 'polypeptide(L)'
;GRRVLGSGRIIGYRAGEVPVVRPLGKAAVNCVHEVWTPSLFSARALETIMPGRVRVVPHALAAAPLHCSHLGRTDFGLPDDVVVVLVSFSLASSFERKNPLAAIQAFRRAFGERSDRLLLLKISHAGCYPEDMERLRAAIAGAKNIRIDERLFPSEDSQALIRCADIVLSLHRSEGFGLVPAEAMRLGRTVVATDWS
;
A
#
# COMPACT_ATOMS: atom_id res chain seq x y z
N GLY A 1 -14.91 -28.36 9.15
CA GLY A 1 -13.59 -27.78 8.85
C GLY A 1 -12.42 -28.43 9.57
N ARG A 2 -12.49 -28.75 10.88
CA ARG A 2 -11.38 -29.32 11.66
C ARG A 2 -10.92 -30.72 11.19
N ARG A 3 -11.80 -31.50 10.59
CA ARG A 3 -11.46 -32.88 10.14
C ARG A 3 -10.56 -32.94 8.91
N VAL A 4 -10.39 -31.87 8.18
CA VAL A 4 -9.57 -31.81 6.94
C VAL A 4 -8.11 -31.46 7.24
N LEU A 5 -7.80 -30.87 8.41
CA LEU A 5 -6.49 -30.29 8.71
C LEU A 5 -5.62 -31.14 9.66
N GLY A 6 -6.05 -32.38 10.02
CA GLY A 6 -5.29 -33.27 10.89
C GLY A 6 -5.22 -32.83 12.37
N SER A 7 -4.40 -33.53 13.18
CA SER A 7 -4.21 -33.26 14.62
C SER A 7 -3.13 -32.22 14.95
N GLY A 8 -2.54 -31.60 13.93
CA GLY A 8 -1.46 -30.63 14.10
C GLY A 8 -1.93 -29.25 14.60
N ARG A 9 -0.99 -28.46 15.10
CA ARG A 9 -1.23 -27.06 15.47
C ARG A 9 -1.43 -26.22 14.20
N ILE A 10 -2.57 -25.52 14.13
CA ILE A 10 -2.94 -24.68 12.99
C ILE A 10 -2.66 -23.23 13.37
N ILE A 11 -1.83 -22.55 12.59
CA ILE A 11 -1.52 -21.12 12.71
C ILE A 11 -2.13 -20.42 11.51
N GLY A 12 -2.96 -19.40 11.75
CA GLY A 12 -3.47 -18.52 10.72
C GLY A 12 -2.56 -17.29 10.56
N TYR A 13 -2.29 -16.85 9.34
CA TYR A 13 -1.66 -15.55 9.09
C TYR A 13 -2.69 -14.56 8.57
N ARG A 14 -2.78 -13.39 9.19
CA ARG A 14 -3.76 -12.36 8.80
C ARG A 14 -3.16 -10.95 8.86
N ALA A 15 -3.06 -10.30 7.72
CA ALA A 15 -2.84 -8.86 7.61
C ALA A 15 -4.20 -8.15 7.69
N GLY A 16 -4.57 -7.66 8.87
CA GLY A 16 -5.80 -6.89 9.08
C GLY A 16 -5.56 -5.41 8.81
N GLU A 17 -6.43 -4.78 8.03
CA GLU A 17 -6.30 -3.37 7.64
C GLU A 17 -7.33 -2.46 8.33
N VAL A 18 -8.06 -2.99 9.31
CA VAL A 18 -9.10 -2.28 10.05
C VAL A 18 -8.98 -2.51 11.55
N PRO A 19 -9.32 -1.52 12.38
CA PRO A 19 -9.17 -1.62 13.84
C PRO A 19 -10.16 -2.58 14.50
N VAL A 20 -11.18 -3.04 13.76
CA VAL A 20 -12.21 -3.94 14.27
C VAL A 20 -12.39 -5.13 13.35
N VAL A 21 -12.42 -6.32 13.93
CA VAL A 21 -12.61 -7.56 13.15
C VAL A 21 -14.09 -7.72 12.77
N ARG A 22 -14.37 -7.84 11.47
CA ARG A 22 -15.73 -8.08 10.95
C ARG A 22 -16.28 -9.46 11.39
N PRO A 23 -17.62 -9.67 11.40
CA PRO A 23 -18.24 -10.92 11.85
C PRO A 23 -17.70 -12.20 11.19
N LEU A 24 -17.45 -12.17 9.87
CA LEU A 24 -16.82 -13.29 9.14
C LEU A 24 -15.44 -13.66 9.68
N GLY A 25 -14.67 -12.67 10.15
CA GLY A 25 -13.40 -12.91 10.79
C GLY A 25 -13.53 -13.62 12.15
N LYS A 26 -14.62 -13.36 12.87
CA LYS A 26 -14.91 -14.06 14.15
C LYS A 26 -15.17 -15.55 13.96
N ALA A 27 -15.81 -15.95 12.87
CA ALA A 27 -16.00 -17.38 12.57
C ALA A 27 -14.68 -18.11 12.27
N ALA A 28 -13.75 -17.45 11.58
CA ALA A 28 -12.46 -18.03 11.20
C ALA A 28 -11.54 -18.34 12.40
N VAL A 29 -11.67 -17.60 13.51
CA VAL A 29 -10.81 -17.80 14.70
C VAL A 29 -11.03 -19.15 15.38
N ASN A 30 -12.20 -19.78 15.18
CA ASN A 30 -12.49 -21.11 15.72
C ASN A 30 -11.78 -22.23 14.96
N CYS A 31 -11.21 -21.94 13.80
CA CYS A 31 -10.51 -22.90 12.94
C CYS A 31 -9.00 -22.95 13.20
N VAL A 32 -8.46 -22.03 13.99
CA VAL A 32 -7.02 -21.90 14.23
C VAL A 32 -6.69 -21.89 15.72
N HIS A 33 -5.48 -22.32 16.07
CA HIS A 33 -4.98 -22.33 17.43
C HIS A 33 -4.34 -20.98 17.81
N GLU A 34 -3.70 -20.34 16.84
CA GLU A 34 -2.98 -19.09 17.00
C GLU A 34 -3.09 -18.29 15.70
N VAL A 35 -3.03 -16.96 15.78
CA VAL A 35 -2.96 -16.08 14.61
C VAL A 35 -1.68 -15.25 14.66
N TRP A 36 -0.98 -15.21 13.54
CA TRP A 36 0.12 -14.30 13.30
C TRP A 36 -0.35 -13.12 12.46
N THR A 37 0.17 -11.95 12.76
CA THR A 37 -0.20 -10.69 12.08
C THR A 37 1.02 -9.77 11.95
N PRO A 38 1.10 -8.94 10.87
CA PRO A 38 2.34 -8.23 10.58
C PRO A 38 2.61 -7.01 11.47
N SER A 39 1.60 -6.49 12.18
CA SER A 39 1.74 -5.27 12.97
C SER A 39 1.01 -5.32 14.30
N LEU A 40 1.42 -4.45 15.22
CA LEU A 40 0.72 -4.24 16.50
C LEU A 40 -0.71 -3.72 16.30
N PHE A 41 -0.94 -2.90 15.28
CA PHE A 41 -2.27 -2.42 14.93
C PHE A 41 -3.23 -3.58 14.62
N SER A 42 -2.82 -4.48 13.73
CA SER A 42 -3.61 -5.67 13.39
C SER A 42 -3.74 -6.63 14.59
N ALA A 43 -2.70 -6.74 15.42
CA ALA A 43 -2.73 -7.57 16.62
C ALA A 43 -3.78 -7.08 17.63
N ARG A 44 -3.82 -5.78 17.91
CA ARG A 44 -4.80 -5.18 18.83
C ARG A 44 -6.24 -5.47 18.42
N ALA A 45 -6.54 -5.39 17.11
CA ALA A 45 -7.86 -5.73 16.59
C ALA A 45 -8.22 -7.21 16.81
N LEU A 46 -7.25 -8.12 16.62
CA LEU A 46 -7.45 -9.56 16.75
C LEU A 46 -7.49 -10.02 18.22
N GLU A 47 -6.75 -9.39 19.13
CA GLU A 47 -6.76 -9.69 20.55
C GLU A 47 -8.17 -9.59 21.18
N THR A 48 -9.01 -8.71 20.64
CA THR A 48 -10.41 -8.56 21.11
C THR A 48 -11.26 -9.81 20.94
N ILE A 49 -10.88 -10.71 20.02
CA ILE A 49 -11.62 -11.94 19.69
C ILE A 49 -10.78 -13.21 19.90
N MET A 50 -9.48 -13.09 20.12
CA MET A 50 -8.54 -14.21 20.35
C MET A 50 -7.52 -13.86 21.44
N PRO A 51 -7.94 -13.55 22.66
CA PRO A 51 -7.02 -13.11 23.72
C PRO A 51 -5.92 -14.13 23.99
N GLY A 52 -4.66 -13.67 24.03
CA GLY A 52 -3.47 -14.48 24.28
C GLY A 52 -3.06 -15.44 23.14
N ARG A 53 -3.75 -15.39 22.00
CA ARG A 53 -3.47 -16.28 20.84
C ARG A 53 -3.01 -15.53 19.61
N VAL A 54 -2.64 -14.25 19.74
CA VAL A 54 -2.15 -13.43 18.65
C VAL A 54 -0.65 -13.19 18.80
N ARG A 55 0.10 -13.29 17.71
CA ARG A 55 1.53 -12.97 17.66
C ARG A 55 1.80 -11.96 16.56
N VAL A 56 2.65 -10.97 16.86
CA VAL A 56 3.16 -10.06 15.84
C VAL A 56 4.35 -10.72 15.15
N VAL A 57 4.17 -11.01 13.87
CA VAL A 57 5.19 -11.58 13.00
C VAL A 57 5.24 -10.73 11.73
N PRO A 58 6.12 -9.71 11.69
CA PRO A 58 6.23 -8.80 10.55
C PRO A 58 6.54 -9.52 9.24
N HIS A 59 6.19 -8.91 8.11
CA HIS A 59 6.64 -9.39 6.81
C HIS A 59 8.18 -9.38 6.74
N ALA A 60 8.77 -10.46 6.21
CA ALA A 60 10.21 -10.66 6.13
C ALA A 60 10.87 -9.83 5.01
N LEU A 61 10.58 -8.53 4.96
CA LEU A 61 11.11 -7.64 3.92
C LEU A 61 12.64 -7.54 3.95
N ALA A 62 13.23 -7.52 5.13
CA ALA A 62 14.68 -7.36 5.28
C ALA A 62 15.48 -8.58 4.77
N ALA A 63 14.89 -9.77 4.80
CA ALA A 63 15.56 -11.01 4.41
C ALA A 63 15.52 -11.26 2.89
N ALA A 64 14.57 -10.66 2.16
CA ALA A 64 14.48 -10.82 0.72
C ALA A 64 15.40 -9.81 0.01
N PRO A 65 16.25 -10.23 -0.94
CA PRO A 65 16.98 -9.28 -1.77
C PRO A 65 15.99 -8.40 -2.55
N LEU A 66 16.37 -7.14 -2.75
CA LEU A 66 15.60 -6.25 -3.65
C LEU A 66 15.99 -6.61 -5.08
N HIS A 67 15.04 -7.08 -5.83
CA HIS A 67 15.20 -7.39 -7.25
C HIS A 67 14.60 -6.28 -8.11
N CYS A 68 15.24 -5.10 -8.11
CA CYS A 68 14.85 -4.05 -9.03
C CYS A 68 15.34 -4.39 -10.43
N SER A 69 14.46 -4.24 -11.42
CA SER A 69 14.89 -4.24 -12.82
C SER A 69 15.82 -3.07 -13.12
N HIS A 70 16.46 -3.08 -14.29
CA HIS A 70 17.37 -2.00 -14.73
C HIS A 70 16.63 -0.74 -15.20
N LEU A 71 15.29 -0.75 -15.24
CA LEU A 71 14.49 0.39 -15.70
C LEU A 71 14.77 1.65 -14.89
N GLY A 72 14.99 2.76 -15.60
CA GLY A 72 15.24 4.09 -15.05
C GLY A 72 14.05 5.04 -15.26
N ARG A 73 14.25 6.31 -14.92
CA ARG A 73 13.23 7.35 -15.08
C ARG A 73 12.69 7.44 -16.51
N THR A 74 13.54 7.38 -17.51
CA THR A 74 13.17 7.45 -18.92
C THR A 74 12.19 6.35 -19.33
N ASP A 75 12.39 5.11 -18.86
CA ASP A 75 11.51 3.97 -19.17
C ASP A 75 10.08 4.15 -18.59
N PHE A 76 10.00 4.85 -17.47
CA PHE A 76 8.72 5.22 -16.86
C PHE A 76 8.17 6.56 -17.40
N GLY A 77 8.90 7.22 -18.32
CA GLY A 77 8.56 8.53 -18.85
C GLY A 77 8.64 9.64 -17.78
N LEU A 78 9.49 9.47 -16.79
CA LEU A 78 9.73 10.46 -15.74
C LEU A 78 10.86 11.40 -16.15
N PRO A 79 10.69 12.73 -16.05
CA PRO A 79 11.76 13.68 -16.31
C PRO A 79 12.89 13.54 -15.27
N ASP A 80 14.13 13.82 -15.67
CA ASP A 80 15.29 13.69 -14.79
C ASP A 80 15.43 14.87 -13.81
N ASP A 81 14.98 16.04 -14.21
CA ASP A 81 15.15 17.32 -13.52
C ASP A 81 13.96 17.71 -12.62
N VAL A 82 13.00 16.81 -12.38
CA VAL A 82 11.84 17.05 -11.51
C VAL A 82 11.91 16.20 -10.25
N VAL A 83 11.36 16.70 -9.17
CA VAL A 83 11.09 15.90 -7.97
C VAL A 83 9.82 15.09 -8.19
N VAL A 84 9.96 13.77 -8.16
CA VAL A 84 8.86 12.81 -8.36
C VAL A 84 8.30 12.37 -7.01
N VAL A 85 7.04 12.70 -6.76
CA VAL A 85 6.26 12.18 -5.63
C VAL A 85 5.42 11.02 -6.14
N LEU A 86 5.62 9.83 -5.59
CA LEU A 86 4.92 8.61 -5.97
C LEU A 86 3.84 8.26 -4.94
N VAL A 87 2.64 8.01 -5.41
CA VAL A 87 1.55 7.36 -4.68
C VAL A 87 1.22 6.06 -5.40
N SER A 88 1.44 4.91 -4.76
CA SER A 88 1.20 3.60 -5.37
C SER A 88 0.19 2.80 -4.57
N PHE A 89 -0.88 2.37 -5.24
CA PHE A 89 -1.96 1.60 -4.60
C PHE A 89 -2.78 0.79 -5.60
N SER A 90 -3.53 -0.17 -5.06
CA SER A 90 -4.53 -0.94 -5.80
C SER A 90 -5.94 -0.46 -5.46
N LEU A 91 -6.79 -0.24 -6.46
CA LEU A 91 -8.21 0.05 -6.26
C LEU A 91 -8.95 -1.13 -5.63
N ALA A 92 -8.52 -2.37 -5.88
CA ALA A 92 -9.06 -3.56 -5.22
C ALA A 92 -8.87 -3.56 -3.70
N SER A 93 -8.00 -2.68 -3.19
CA SER A 93 -7.67 -2.56 -1.76
C SER A 93 -8.45 -1.48 -1.01
N SER A 94 -9.51 -0.91 -1.59
CA SER A 94 -10.36 0.18 -1.10
C SER A 94 -9.79 1.58 -1.37
N PHE A 95 -10.49 2.31 -2.22
CA PHE A 95 -10.21 3.71 -2.55
C PHE A 95 -10.19 4.61 -1.31
N GLU A 96 -11.23 4.49 -0.46
CA GLU A 96 -11.36 5.33 0.72
C GLU A 96 -10.25 5.09 1.74
N ARG A 97 -9.80 3.86 1.88
CA ARG A 97 -8.71 3.50 2.78
C ARG A 97 -7.36 4.01 2.28
N LYS A 98 -7.09 3.89 0.98
CA LYS A 98 -5.84 4.39 0.37
C LYS A 98 -5.81 5.91 0.23
N ASN A 99 -6.97 6.57 0.27
CA ASN A 99 -7.12 8.02 0.37
C ASN A 99 -6.33 8.84 -0.69
N PRO A 100 -6.39 8.48 -1.97
CA PRO A 100 -5.61 9.15 -3.01
C PRO A 100 -6.02 10.59 -3.22
N LEU A 101 -7.26 10.95 -2.95
CA LEU A 101 -7.73 12.35 -3.08
C LEU A 101 -7.02 13.27 -2.10
N ALA A 102 -6.75 12.82 -0.87
CA ALA A 102 -5.98 13.61 0.07
C ALA A 102 -4.52 13.79 -0.40
N ALA A 103 -3.93 12.77 -1.03
CA ALA A 103 -2.58 12.88 -1.60
C ALA A 103 -2.54 13.93 -2.74
N ILE A 104 -3.54 13.94 -3.62
CA ILE A 104 -3.68 14.97 -4.67
C ILE A 104 -3.83 16.37 -4.06
N GLN A 105 -4.70 16.51 -3.05
CA GLN A 105 -4.92 17.79 -2.37
C GLN A 105 -3.65 18.28 -1.66
N ALA A 106 -2.96 17.39 -0.95
CA ALA A 106 -1.71 17.72 -0.26
C ALA A 106 -0.63 18.19 -1.25
N PHE A 107 -0.47 17.46 -2.37
CA PHE A 107 0.46 17.84 -3.42
C PHE A 107 0.13 19.22 -4.02
N ARG A 108 -1.14 19.45 -4.40
CA ARG A 108 -1.59 20.74 -4.93
C ARG A 108 -1.36 21.88 -3.94
N ARG A 109 -1.63 21.63 -2.64
CA ARG A 109 -1.43 22.64 -1.61
C ARG A 109 0.05 22.99 -1.39
N ALA A 110 0.93 21.98 -1.50
CA ALA A 110 2.36 22.15 -1.28
C ALA A 110 3.07 22.78 -2.48
N PHE A 111 2.69 22.40 -3.70
CA PHE A 111 3.45 22.69 -4.89
C PHE A 111 2.68 23.47 -5.98
N GLY A 112 1.35 23.52 -5.91
CA GLY A 112 0.53 24.16 -6.93
C GLY A 112 0.77 23.57 -8.31
N GLU A 113 1.02 24.42 -9.30
CA GLU A 113 1.27 24.03 -10.71
C GLU A 113 2.75 24.06 -11.09
N ARG A 114 3.66 23.97 -10.13
CA ARG A 114 5.10 23.95 -10.38
C ARG A 114 5.48 22.83 -11.35
N SER A 115 6.21 23.18 -12.41
CA SER A 115 6.64 22.24 -13.45
C SER A 115 7.81 21.35 -13.01
N ASP A 116 8.57 21.75 -11.99
CA ASP A 116 9.70 21.01 -11.41
C ASP A 116 9.28 20.01 -10.33
N ARG A 117 7.97 19.73 -10.21
CA ARG A 117 7.38 18.75 -9.28
C ARG A 117 6.34 17.91 -10.02
N LEU A 118 6.39 16.60 -9.85
CA LEU A 118 5.47 15.66 -10.47
C LEU A 118 4.86 14.74 -9.42
N LEU A 119 3.53 14.69 -9.36
CA LEU A 119 2.83 13.61 -8.64
C LEU A 119 2.52 12.48 -9.62
N LEU A 120 3.02 11.29 -9.35
CA LEU A 120 2.68 10.09 -10.09
C LEU A 120 1.76 9.20 -9.26
N LEU A 121 0.54 8.99 -9.74
CA LEU A 121 -0.41 8.05 -9.17
C LEU A 121 -0.28 6.72 -9.91
N LYS A 122 0.43 5.76 -9.32
CA LYS A 122 0.55 4.40 -9.83
C LYS A 122 -0.61 3.55 -9.33
N ILE A 123 -1.48 3.14 -10.23
CA ILE A 123 -2.76 2.50 -9.89
C ILE A 123 -2.84 1.13 -10.53
N SER A 124 -3.16 0.10 -9.74
CA SER A 124 -3.49 -1.22 -10.24
C SER A 124 -4.99 -1.51 -10.12
N HIS A 125 -5.48 -2.44 -10.96
CA HIS A 125 -6.90 -2.84 -11.04
C HIS A 125 -7.85 -1.71 -11.46
N ALA A 126 -7.37 -0.70 -12.18
CA ALA A 126 -8.15 0.46 -12.62
C ALA A 126 -9.42 0.06 -13.42
N GLY A 127 -9.29 -0.90 -14.33
CA GLY A 127 -10.40 -1.35 -15.18
C GLY A 127 -11.58 -1.98 -14.42
N CYS A 128 -11.38 -2.44 -13.19
CA CYS A 128 -12.44 -3.02 -12.36
C CYS A 128 -13.20 -1.96 -11.54
N TYR A 129 -12.74 -0.72 -11.50
CA TYR A 129 -13.26 0.35 -10.65
C TYR A 129 -13.43 1.67 -11.43
N PRO A 130 -14.31 1.70 -12.45
CA PRO A 130 -14.44 2.86 -13.34
C PRO A 130 -14.89 4.13 -12.62
N GLU A 131 -15.78 4.02 -11.63
CA GLU A 131 -16.27 5.17 -10.83
C GLU A 131 -15.13 5.82 -10.02
N ASP A 132 -14.29 5.03 -9.37
CA ASP A 132 -13.14 5.54 -8.62
C ASP A 132 -12.09 6.16 -9.55
N MET A 133 -11.90 5.60 -10.74
CA MET A 133 -11.03 6.18 -11.77
C MET A 133 -11.59 7.51 -12.29
N GLU A 134 -12.89 7.64 -12.48
CA GLU A 134 -13.51 8.91 -12.87
C GLU A 134 -13.31 9.99 -11.79
N ARG A 135 -13.50 9.65 -10.52
CA ARG A 135 -13.21 10.54 -9.38
C ARG A 135 -11.76 11.02 -9.39
N LEU A 136 -10.81 10.11 -9.67
CA LEU A 136 -9.38 10.48 -9.77
C LEU A 136 -9.11 11.40 -10.95
N ARG A 137 -9.63 11.07 -12.14
CA ARG A 137 -9.46 11.91 -13.34
C ARG A 137 -10.06 13.30 -13.14
N ALA A 138 -11.24 13.38 -12.52
CA ALA A 138 -11.85 14.66 -12.16
C ALA A 138 -10.98 15.47 -11.17
N ALA A 139 -10.40 14.78 -10.16
CA ALA A 139 -9.57 15.44 -9.16
C ALA A 139 -8.25 15.99 -9.71
N ILE A 140 -7.72 15.42 -10.79
CA ILE A 140 -6.48 15.89 -11.45
C ILE A 140 -6.74 16.75 -12.68
N ALA A 141 -7.99 16.99 -13.04
CA ALA A 141 -8.33 17.76 -14.23
C ALA A 141 -7.63 19.13 -14.23
N GLY A 142 -7.04 19.49 -15.37
CA GLY A 142 -6.27 20.72 -15.55
C GLY A 142 -4.85 20.74 -14.95
N ALA A 143 -4.47 19.76 -14.11
CA ALA A 143 -3.13 19.72 -13.55
C ALA A 143 -2.13 19.11 -14.55
N LYS A 144 -1.10 19.87 -14.93
CA LYS A 144 -0.04 19.41 -15.85
C LYS A 144 1.04 18.58 -15.15
N ASN A 145 1.13 18.73 -13.84
CA ASN A 145 2.15 18.12 -12.98
C ASN A 145 1.60 16.96 -12.12
N ILE A 146 0.43 16.40 -12.50
CA ILE A 146 -0.12 15.18 -11.88
C ILE A 146 -0.45 14.19 -12.98
N ARG A 147 0.03 12.97 -12.87
CA ARG A 147 -0.18 11.90 -13.85
C ARG A 147 -0.67 10.63 -13.20
N ILE A 148 -1.48 9.87 -13.95
CA ILE A 148 -1.92 8.52 -13.61
C ILE A 148 -1.14 7.52 -14.48
N ASP A 149 -0.65 6.46 -13.86
CA ASP A 149 -0.06 5.31 -14.53
C ASP A 149 -0.84 4.04 -14.15
N GLU A 150 -1.56 3.49 -15.13
CA GLU A 150 -2.42 2.31 -14.97
C GLU A 150 -1.72 1.02 -15.45
N ARG A 151 -0.48 1.09 -15.96
CA ARG A 151 0.25 -0.09 -16.44
C ARG A 151 0.43 -1.11 -15.32
N LEU A 152 0.34 -2.38 -15.63
CA LEU A 152 0.67 -3.45 -14.69
C LEU A 152 2.15 -3.78 -14.83
N PHE A 153 2.86 -3.74 -13.73
CA PHE A 153 4.29 -4.05 -13.68
C PHE A 153 4.55 -5.36 -12.92
N PRO A 154 5.52 -6.17 -13.36
CA PRO A 154 6.14 -7.17 -12.51
C PRO A 154 6.69 -6.56 -11.22
N SER A 155 6.96 -7.41 -10.23
CA SER A 155 7.47 -6.93 -8.93
C SER A 155 8.77 -6.13 -9.06
N GLU A 156 9.69 -6.60 -9.91
CA GLU A 156 10.99 -5.97 -10.14
C GLU A 156 10.85 -4.56 -10.75
N ASP A 157 9.92 -4.38 -11.70
CA ASP A 157 9.64 -3.08 -12.32
C ASP A 157 8.91 -2.14 -11.36
N SER A 158 8.04 -2.69 -10.53
CA SER A 158 7.38 -1.91 -9.47
C SER A 158 8.40 -1.38 -8.46
N GLN A 159 9.38 -2.19 -8.07
CA GLN A 159 10.48 -1.76 -7.21
C GLN A 159 11.40 -0.76 -7.91
N ALA A 160 11.67 -0.93 -9.21
CA ALA A 160 12.41 0.04 -10.01
C ALA A 160 11.70 1.39 -10.08
N LEU A 161 10.37 1.41 -10.24
CA LEU A 161 9.58 2.64 -10.19
C LEU A 161 9.67 3.34 -8.83
N ILE A 162 9.59 2.59 -7.72
CA ILE A 162 9.78 3.15 -6.37
C ILE A 162 11.18 3.74 -6.23
N ARG A 163 12.22 3.07 -6.75
CA ARG A 163 13.61 3.57 -6.77
C ARG A 163 13.75 4.87 -7.56
N CYS A 164 12.99 5.06 -8.64
CA CYS A 164 13.00 6.26 -9.48
C CYS A 164 12.29 7.46 -8.84
N ALA A 165 11.45 7.25 -7.83
CA ALA A 165 10.80 8.32 -7.08
C ALA A 165 11.76 8.97 -6.08
N ASP A 166 11.56 10.24 -5.78
CA ASP A 166 12.27 10.96 -4.72
C ASP A 166 11.54 10.83 -3.39
N ILE A 167 10.20 10.90 -3.44
CA ILE A 167 9.32 10.81 -2.27
C ILE A 167 8.22 9.79 -2.56
N VAL A 168 7.98 8.89 -1.61
CA VAL A 168 6.80 8.03 -1.61
C VAL A 168 5.80 8.56 -0.59
N LEU A 169 4.60 8.88 -1.05
CA LEU A 169 3.54 9.46 -0.25
C LEU A 169 2.43 8.44 0.00
N SER A 170 2.08 8.20 1.26
CA SER A 170 1.04 7.26 1.67
C SER A 170 0.12 7.87 2.72
N LEU A 171 -0.91 8.61 2.30
CA LEU A 171 -1.88 9.23 3.21
C LEU A 171 -3.07 8.31 3.51
N HIS A 172 -2.78 7.04 3.73
CA HIS A 172 -3.80 6.03 4.04
C HIS A 172 -4.55 6.35 5.34
N ARG A 173 -5.81 5.92 5.41
CA ARG A 173 -6.64 6.02 6.62
C ARG A 173 -6.47 4.81 7.53
N SER A 174 -5.98 3.72 6.97
CA SER A 174 -5.64 2.51 7.70
C SER A 174 -4.78 1.59 6.82
N GLU A 175 -3.81 0.93 7.44
CA GLU A 175 -2.92 -0.02 6.77
C GLU A 175 -2.56 -1.16 7.73
N GLY A 176 -2.41 -2.37 7.20
CA GLY A 176 -2.04 -3.52 8.02
C GLY A 176 -0.55 -3.61 8.30
N PHE A 177 0.28 -3.12 7.36
CA PHE A 177 1.74 -3.12 7.48
C PHE A 177 2.39 -1.98 6.68
N GLY A 178 1.88 -1.67 5.48
CA GLY A 178 2.47 -0.65 4.62
C GLY A 178 3.64 -1.16 3.79
N LEU A 179 3.42 -2.17 2.93
CA LEU A 179 4.48 -2.74 2.09
C LEU A 179 5.16 -1.71 1.20
N VAL A 180 4.39 -0.84 0.53
CA VAL A 180 4.96 0.19 -0.37
C VAL A 180 5.85 1.20 0.38
N PRO A 181 5.42 1.81 1.50
CA PRO A 181 6.31 2.61 2.33
C PRO A 181 7.55 1.86 2.81
N ALA A 182 7.40 0.62 3.23
CA ALA A 182 8.53 -0.18 3.73
C ALA A 182 9.54 -0.52 2.63
N GLU A 183 9.09 -0.86 1.42
CA GLU A 183 9.95 -1.06 0.25
C GLU A 183 10.66 0.23 -0.15
N ALA A 184 9.96 1.36 -0.11
CA ALA A 184 10.54 2.68 -0.39
C ALA A 184 11.68 3.03 0.59
N MET A 185 11.48 2.79 1.89
CA MET A 185 12.53 2.99 2.90
C MET A 185 13.74 2.09 2.64
N ARG A 186 13.53 0.82 2.28
CA ARG A 186 14.60 -0.11 1.91
C ARG A 186 15.39 0.34 0.68
N LEU A 187 14.73 1.01 -0.26
CA LEU A 187 15.34 1.58 -1.47
C LEU A 187 15.98 2.97 -1.22
N GLY A 188 16.03 3.43 0.04
CA GLY A 188 16.59 4.72 0.41
C GLY A 188 15.75 5.91 -0.06
N ARG A 189 14.45 5.73 -0.26
CA ARG A 189 13.55 6.81 -0.67
C ARG A 189 12.93 7.49 0.53
N THR A 190 12.72 8.80 0.42
CA THR A 190 11.98 9.55 1.44
C THR A 190 10.54 9.06 1.48
N VAL A 191 10.03 8.80 2.68
CA VAL A 191 8.63 8.39 2.87
C VAL A 191 7.90 9.41 3.71
N VAL A 192 6.73 9.83 3.23
CA VAL A 192 5.76 10.63 3.98
C VAL A 192 4.50 9.78 4.12
N ALA A 193 4.16 9.41 5.32
CA ALA A 193 3.03 8.53 5.59
C ALA A 193 2.19 9.04 6.75
N THR A 194 0.92 8.60 6.81
CA THR A 194 0.06 8.85 7.97
C THR A 194 0.62 8.09 9.17
N ASP A 195 0.72 8.76 10.32
CA ASP A 195 1.09 8.15 11.61
C ASP A 195 -0.14 7.51 12.27
N TRP A 196 -0.72 6.52 11.60
CA TRP A 196 -1.87 5.75 12.06
C TRP A 196 -1.86 4.36 11.41
N SER A 197 -1.92 3.29 12.26
CA SER A 197 -1.94 1.85 11.92
C SER A 197 -0.58 1.19 11.69
#